data_f560bec9bf54be7c1edd57b0129b2b26
#
_entry.id   f560bec9bf54be7c1edd57b0129b2b26
#
_cell.length_a   1.000
_cell.length_b   1.000
_cell.length_c   1.000
_cell.angle_alpha   90.00
_cell.angle_beta   90.00
_cell.angle_gamma   90.00
#
_symmetry.space_group_name_H-M   'P 1'
#
loop_
_entity.id
_entity.type
_entity.pdbx_description
1 polymer ?
#
loop_
_entity_poly.entity_id
_entity_poly.type
_entity_poly.pdbx_seq_one_letter_code
_entity_poly.pdbx_strand_id
1 'polypeptide(L)'
;MDNNLTFLNACRNGQKGIVQIFLKKGGIDVNKRDAEGNTPLHYACLKGYRDIVNLLLDNDADVSIANNLSETPLHAASRSGNKEIIGRLVEYGAELDATDSEGQTPLIRLLDNRRTDAALFLIEQGADPEIADNTGHKAIDYATAHGLREVVVRLSVEGTTDAQGNTPLHQAVFNGQAEIVRTLLATSPGLTDSFNDGGETPLIIACLKGNLTVVKMLIEAGADTNKVMLNGNGPLHFAAWSGNKFIVNELLTANAKTDLQNENGETPLILAAREGNNEFVTLLVSHGANVNLADNLQHTALYYASERGFNEITEILLTAGAEG
;
A
#
# COMPACT_ATOMS: atom_id res chain seq x y z
N MET A 1 34.18 -5.49 -38.99
CA MET A 1 33.09 -5.67 -38.01
C MET A 1 33.56 -5.13 -36.68
N ASP A 2 32.75 -4.35 -36.01
CA ASP A 2 33.09 -3.89 -34.66
C ASP A 2 32.98 -5.07 -33.66
N ASN A 3 34.16 -5.53 -33.16
CA ASN A 3 34.21 -6.64 -32.21
C ASN A 3 33.46 -6.37 -30.94
N ASN A 4 33.42 -5.10 -30.46
CA ASN A 4 32.69 -4.70 -29.27
C ASN A 4 31.18 -4.84 -29.48
N LEU A 5 30.67 -4.44 -30.65
CA LEU A 5 29.23 -4.60 -30.95
C LEU A 5 28.86 -6.09 -31.07
N THR A 6 29.72 -6.91 -31.67
CA THR A 6 29.50 -8.37 -31.76
C THR A 6 29.49 -9.00 -30.35
N PHE A 7 30.43 -8.60 -29.49
CA PHE A 7 30.50 -9.05 -28.11
C PHE A 7 29.24 -8.66 -27.29
N LEU A 8 28.81 -7.40 -27.39
CA LEU A 8 27.62 -6.93 -26.74
C LEU A 8 26.39 -7.73 -27.18
N ASN A 9 26.23 -7.95 -28.49
CA ASN A 9 25.13 -8.77 -29.02
C ASN A 9 25.22 -10.22 -28.57
N ALA A 10 26.39 -10.79 -28.41
CA ALA A 10 26.59 -12.15 -27.89
C ALA A 10 26.11 -12.23 -26.41
N CYS A 11 26.42 -11.21 -25.59
CA CYS A 11 25.94 -11.12 -24.21
C CYS A 11 24.42 -10.95 -24.17
N ARG A 12 23.83 -10.06 -24.98
CA ARG A 12 22.40 -9.82 -25.12
C ARG A 12 21.60 -11.08 -25.51
N ASN A 13 22.21 -11.93 -26.35
CA ASN A 13 21.57 -13.13 -26.90
C ASN A 13 21.90 -14.42 -26.13
N GLY A 14 22.65 -14.34 -25.03
CA GLY A 14 22.97 -15.50 -24.20
C GLY A 14 24.00 -16.46 -24.83
N GLN A 15 24.82 -15.99 -25.79
CA GLN A 15 25.76 -16.81 -26.55
C GLN A 15 27.08 -17.03 -25.78
N LYS A 16 27.00 -17.74 -24.64
CA LYS A 16 28.11 -17.97 -23.70
C LYS A 16 29.42 -18.35 -24.40
N GLY A 17 29.38 -19.28 -25.35
CA GLY A 17 30.59 -19.74 -26.07
C GLY A 17 31.29 -18.62 -26.86
N ILE A 18 30.52 -17.74 -27.51
CA ILE A 18 31.04 -16.57 -28.22
C ILE A 18 31.65 -15.58 -27.23
N VAL A 19 30.95 -15.29 -26.11
CA VAL A 19 31.45 -14.43 -25.04
C VAL A 19 32.81 -14.93 -24.54
N GLN A 20 32.93 -16.22 -24.24
CA GLN A 20 34.20 -16.83 -23.80
C GLN A 20 35.32 -16.67 -24.80
N ILE A 21 35.05 -16.84 -26.11
CA ILE A 21 36.07 -16.67 -27.19
C ILE A 21 36.59 -15.24 -27.21
N PHE A 22 35.68 -14.23 -27.12
CA PHE A 22 36.08 -12.83 -27.11
C PHE A 22 36.90 -12.47 -25.87
N LEU A 23 36.49 -12.92 -24.69
CA LEU A 23 37.19 -12.65 -23.41
C LEU A 23 38.61 -13.28 -23.45
N LYS A 24 38.76 -14.52 -23.96
CA LYS A 24 40.07 -15.18 -24.10
C LYS A 24 40.98 -14.51 -25.11
N LYS A 25 40.41 -14.00 -26.22
CA LYS A 25 41.18 -13.34 -27.27
C LYS A 25 41.69 -11.97 -26.82
N GLY A 26 40.96 -11.31 -25.93
CA GLY A 26 41.24 -9.95 -25.48
C GLY A 26 40.98 -8.88 -26.55
N GLY A 27 41.27 -7.62 -26.18
CA GLY A 27 41.13 -6.46 -27.07
C GLY A 27 39.69 -6.03 -27.31
N ILE A 28 38.79 -6.39 -26.40
CA ILE A 28 37.41 -5.91 -26.34
C ILE A 28 37.22 -4.99 -25.11
N ASP A 29 36.31 -4.06 -25.24
CA ASP A 29 35.83 -3.25 -24.13
C ASP A 29 34.60 -3.96 -23.49
N VAL A 30 34.83 -4.58 -22.32
CA VAL A 30 33.81 -5.32 -21.56
C VAL A 30 32.68 -4.39 -21.10
N ASN A 31 32.98 -3.09 -20.95
CA ASN A 31 32.06 -2.05 -20.48
C ASN A 31 31.51 -1.20 -21.64
N LYS A 32 31.64 -1.65 -22.88
CA LYS A 32 31.12 -0.93 -24.03
C LYS A 32 29.63 -0.69 -23.93
N ARG A 33 29.26 0.59 -24.02
CA ARG A 33 27.85 1.03 -23.98
C ARG A 33 27.28 1.06 -25.40
N ASP A 34 26.02 0.67 -25.57
CA ASP A 34 25.23 0.90 -26.78
C ASP A 34 24.57 2.29 -26.81
N ALA A 35 23.67 2.52 -27.75
CA ALA A 35 22.99 3.80 -27.94
C ALA A 35 22.05 4.14 -26.73
N GLU A 36 21.50 3.13 -26.08
CA GLU A 36 20.69 3.25 -24.87
C GLU A 36 21.52 3.36 -23.59
N GLY A 37 22.85 3.26 -23.72
CA GLY A 37 23.78 3.31 -22.60
C GLY A 37 23.98 1.97 -21.89
N ASN A 38 23.36 0.89 -22.37
CA ASN A 38 23.48 -0.43 -21.74
C ASN A 38 24.85 -1.05 -22.01
N THR A 39 25.45 -1.65 -20.99
CA THR A 39 26.65 -2.49 -21.12
C THR A 39 26.25 -3.95 -21.35
N PRO A 40 27.21 -4.83 -21.75
CA PRO A 40 26.99 -6.26 -21.78
C PRO A 40 26.44 -6.84 -20.49
N LEU A 41 26.88 -6.29 -19.34
CA LEU A 41 26.42 -6.72 -18.02
C LEU A 41 24.93 -6.39 -17.78
N HIS A 42 24.43 -5.22 -18.24
CA HIS A 42 23.01 -4.90 -18.19
C HIS A 42 22.15 -5.96 -18.87
N TYR A 43 22.52 -6.35 -20.09
CA TYR A 43 21.78 -7.36 -20.85
C TYR A 43 21.82 -8.74 -20.21
N ALA A 44 23.00 -9.17 -19.73
CA ALA A 44 23.15 -10.45 -19.07
C ALA A 44 22.31 -10.51 -17.77
N CYS A 45 22.29 -9.42 -16.99
CA CYS A 45 21.49 -9.28 -15.77
C CYS A 45 19.99 -9.28 -16.08
N LEU A 46 19.55 -8.45 -17.03
CA LEU A 46 18.14 -8.34 -17.44
C LEU A 46 17.57 -9.69 -17.91
N LYS A 47 18.36 -10.46 -18.64
CA LYS A 47 17.96 -11.76 -19.19
C LYS A 47 18.18 -12.93 -18.24
N GLY A 48 18.84 -12.71 -17.11
CA GLY A 48 19.11 -13.77 -16.14
C GLY A 48 20.21 -14.75 -16.57
N TYR A 49 21.14 -14.35 -17.43
CA TYR A 49 22.22 -15.21 -17.93
C TYR A 49 23.38 -15.32 -16.93
N ARG A 50 23.17 -16.07 -15.84
CA ARG A 50 24.10 -16.20 -14.72
C ARG A 50 25.55 -16.47 -15.17
N ASP A 51 25.76 -17.44 -16.07
CA ASP A 51 27.11 -17.80 -16.51
C ASP A 51 27.81 -16.66 -17.25
N ILE A 52 27.05 -15.85 -18.02
CA ILE A 52 27.59 -14.68 -18.70
C ILE A 52 27.87 -13.56 -17.71
N VAL A 53 27.01 -13.35 -16.75
CA VAL A 53 27.24 -12.39 -15.64
C VAL A 53 28.54 -12.73 -14.92
N ASN A 54 28.77 -13.99 -14.52
CA ASN A 54 29.99 -14.41 -13.86
C ASN A 54 31.22 -14.17 -14.78
N LEU A 55 31.14 -14.56 -16.06
CA LEU A 55 32.22 -14.31 -16.99
C LEU A 55 32.56 -12.83 -17.16
N LEU A 56 31.55 -11.96 -17.18
CA LEU A 56 31.74 -10.51 -17.29
C LEU A 56 32.37 -9.93 -16.02
N LEU A 57 31.86 -10.30 -14.84
CA LEU A 57 32.40 -9.86 -13.57
C LEU A 57 33.84 -10.33 -13.33
N ASP A 58 34.13 -11.58 -13.67
CA ASP A 58 35.48 -12.15 -13.56
C ASP A 58 36.48 -11.52 -14.59
N ASN A 59 36.00 -10.67 -15.50
CA ASN A 59 36.81 -9.94 -16.51
C ASN A 59 36.58 -8.42 -16.40
N ASP A 60 36.44 -7.90 -15.19
CA ASP A 60 36.40 -6.47 -14.84
C ASP A 60 35.22 -5.70 -15.43
N ALA A 61 34.04 -6.35 -15.58
CA ALA A 61 32.81 -5.62 -15.88
C ALA A 61 32.42 -4.75 -14.69
N ASP A 62 32.21 -3.47 -14.94
CA ASP A 62 31.89 -2.48 -13.95
C ASP A 62 30.39 -2.52 -13.59
N VAL A 63 30.09 -2.81 -12.33
CA VAL A 63 28.73 -2.91 -11.76
C VAL A 63 28.06 -1.55 -11.53
N SER A 64 28.84 -0.45 -11.58
CA SER A 64 28.38 0.91 -11.28
C SER A 64 27.87 1.70 -12.49
N ILE A 65 28.20 1.24 -13.71
CA ILE A 65 27.82 1.96 -14.93
C ILE A 65 26.29 1.98 -15.06
N ALA A 66 25.71 3.17 -15.10
CA ALA A 66 24.28 3.35 -15.36
C ALA A 66 24.03 3.58 -16.86
N ASN A 67 22.89 3.11 -17.36
CA ASN A 67 22.41 3.38 -18.72
C ASN A 67 21.80 4.81 -18.84
N ASN A 68 21.21 5.16 -19.97
CA ASN A 68 20.62 6.48 -20.21
C ASN A 68 19.35 6.75 -19.37
N LEU A 69 18.78 5.73 -18.73
CA LEU A 69 17.68 5.82 -17.77
C LEU A 69 18.19 5.80 -16.32
N SER A 70 19.49 6.01 -16.11
CA SER A 70 20.15 5.87 -14.79
C SER A 70 20.04 4.47 -14.16
N GLU A 71 19.61 3.45 -14.91
CA GLU A 71 19.55 2.08 -14.42
C GLU A 71 20.94 1.47 -14.37
N THR A 72 21.32 0.93 -13.21
CA THR A 72 22.56 0.13 -13.05
C THR A 72 22.32 -1.34 -13.43
N PRO A 73 23.36 -2.18 -13.57
CA PRO A 73 23.20 -3.62 -13.71
C PRO A 73 22.34 -4.27 -12.62
N LEU A 74 22.34 -3.72 -11.39
CA LEU A 74 21.50 -4.20 -10.29
C LEU A 74 20.01 -3.90 -10.54
N HIS A 75 19.67 -2.75 -11.11
CA HIS A 75 18.29 -2.46 -11.56
C HIS A 75 17.87 -3.45 -12.67
N ALA A 76 18.75 -3.74 -13.62
CA ALA A 76 18.48 -4.72 -14.67
C ALA A 76 18.26 -6.14 -14.09
N ALA A 77 19.06 -6.54 -13.10
CA ALA A 77 18.93 -7.81 -12.39
C ALA A 77 17.62 -7.89 -11.59
N SER A 78 17.15 -6.75 -11.05
CA SER A 78 15.90 -6.69 -10.29
C SER A 78 14.67 -7.03 -11.13
N ARG A 79 14.68 -6.73 -12.42
CA ARG A 79 13.62 -7.17 -13.35
C ARG A 79 13.59 -8.68 -13.53
N SER A 80 14.77 -9.33 -13.64
CA SER A 80 14.84 -10.79 -13.75
C SER A 80 14.46 -11.48 -12.43
N GLY A 81 14.77 -10.85 -11.30
CA GLY A 81 14.56 -11.37 -9.96
C GLY A 81 15.47 -12.55 -9.60
N ASN A 82 16.56 -12.73 -10.35
CA ASN A 82 17.51 -13.83 -10.09
C ASN A 82 18.39 -13.49 -8.90
N LYS A 83 18.08 -14.09 -7.73
CA LYS A 83 18.79 -13.86 -6.46
C LYS A 83 20.29 -14.14 -6.55
N GLU A 84 20.71 -15.16 -7.32
CA GLU A 84 22.14 -15.48 -7.48
C GLU A 84 22.89 -14.37 -8.22
N ILE A 85 22.30 -13.82 -9.29
CA ILE A 85 22.87 -12.69 -10.04
C ILE A 85 22.96 -11.46 -9.15
N ILE A 86 21.89 -11.15 -8.43
CA ILE A 86 21.84 -10.04 -7.47
C ILE A 86 22.93 -10.19 -6.42
N GLY A 87 23.08 -11.39 -5.83
CA GLY A 87 24.14 -11.69 -4.87
C GLY A 87 25.53 -11.45 -5.44
N ARG A 88 25.79 -11.88 -6.67
CA ARG A 88 27.09 -11.65 -7.34
C ARG A 88 27.36 -10.16 -7.57
N LEU A 89 26.35 -9.38 -7.99
CA LEU A 89 26.52 -7.94 -8.15
C LEU A 89 26.83 -7.25 -6.83
N VAL A 90 26.16 -7.65 -5.75
CA VAL A 90 26.42 -7.14 -4.38
C VAL A 90 27.83 -7.49 -3.92
N GLU A 91 28.30 -8.73 -4.14
CA GLU A 91 29.66 -9.16 -3.84
C GLU A 91 30.72 -8.32 -4.57
N TYR A 92 30.40 -7.85 -5.79
CA TYR A 92 31.28 -6.98 -6.59
C TYR A 92 31.07 -5.49 -6.30
N GLY A 93 30.34 -5.14 -5.23
CA GLY A 93 30.19 -3.77 -4.73
C GLY A 93 29.14 -2.94 -5.47
N ALA A 94 28.11 -3.57 -6.04
CA ALA A 94 26.99 -2.82 -6.62
C ALA A 94 26.32 -1.97 -5.55
N GLU A 95 26.03 -0.70 -5.87
CA GLU A 95 25.31 0.23 -5.01
C GLU A 95 23.85 -0.22 -4.86
N LEU A 96 23.43 -0.49 -3.61
CA LEU A 96 22.10 -1.04 -3.31
C LEU A 96 20.99 0.00 -3.51
N ASP A 97 21.33 1.27 -3.29
CA ASP A 97 20.39 2.38 -3.16
C ASP A 97 20.50 3.39 -4.33
N ALA A 98 21.21 3.01 -5.40
CA ALA A 98 21.22 3.80 -6.63
C ALA A 98 19.77 3.99 -7.12
N THR A 99 19.46 5.21 -7.62
CA THR A 99 18.13 5.51 -8.14
C THR A 99 18.17 5.66 -9.67
N ASP A 100 17.17 5.12 -10.34
CA ASP A 100 16.97 5.30 -11.77
C ASP A 100 16.27 6.65 -12.09
N SER A 101 15.93 6.87 -13.36
CA SER A 101 15.26 8.11 -13.82
C SER A 101 13.87 8.33 -13.23
N GLU A 102 13.23 7.28 -12.67
CA GLU A 102 11.95 7.35 -11.98
C GLU A 102 12.11 7.49 -10.45
N GLY A 103 13.37 7.58 -9.97
CA GLY A 103 13.70 7.61 -8.55
C GLY A 103 13.61 6.23 -7.89
N GLN A 104 13.36 5.17 -8.64
CA GLN A 104 13.22 3.83 -8.07
C GLN A 104 14.58 3.22 -7.75
N THR A 105 14.70 2.61 -6.57
CA THR A 105 15.85 1.79 -6.19
C THR A 105 15.70 0.37 -6.73
N PRO A 106 16.80 -0.44 -6.78
CA PRO A 106 16.71 -1.87 -7.07
C PRO A 106 15.70 -2.61 -6.19
N LEU A 107 15.59 -2.23 -4.91
CA LEU A 107 14.60 -2.80 -3.99
C LEU A 107 13.17 -2.50 -4.43
N ILE A 108 12.84 -1.25 -4.74
CA ILE A 108 11.52 -0.87 -5.26
C ILE A 108 11.21 -1.66 -6.55
N ARG A 109 12.16 -1.75 -7.47
CA ARG A 109 12.00 -2.53 -8.72
C ARG A 109 11.70 -4.01 -8.48
N LEU A 110 12.34 -4.63 -7.47
CA LEU A 110 12.05 -6.02 -7.09
C LEU A 110 10.62 -6.18 -6.56
N LEU A 111 10.19 -5.26 -5.71
CA LEU A 111 8.86 -5.30 -5.12
C LEU A 111 7.76 -5.05 -6.14
N ASP A 112 7.96 -4.10 -7.05
CA ASP A 112 7.04 -3.84 -8.16
C ASP A 112 6.90 -5.06 -9.09
N ASN A 113 7.99 -5.78 -9.33
CA ASN A 113 8.00 -7.04 -10.08
C ASN A 113 7.65 -8.28 -9.23
N ARG A 114 7.23 -8.12 -7.96
CA ARG A 114 6.84 -9.18 -7.02
C ARG A 114 7.92 -10.24 -6.79
N ARG A 115 9.19 -9.82 -6.76
CA ARG A 115 10.35 -10.69 -6.54
C ARG A 115 10.71 -10.76 -5.05
N THR A 116 9.84 -11.34 -4.25
CA THR A 116 9.89 -11.34 -2.78
C THR A 116 11.22 -11.83 -2.23
N ASP A 117 11.72 -13.01 -2.67
CA ASP A 117 12.95 -13.59 -2.14
C ASP A 117 14.19 -12.72 -2.40
N ALA A 118 14.23 -12.10 -3.59
CA ALA A 118 15.32 -11.20 -3.95
C ALA A 118 15.23 -9.85 -3.23
N ALA A 119 14.01 -9.36 -2.99
CA ALA A 119 13.78 -8.14 -2.21
C ALA A 119 14.20 -8.34 -0.74
N LEU A 120 13.77 -9.43 -0.10
CA LEU A 120 14.19 -9.78 1.25
C LEU A 120 15.72 -9.90 1.36
N PHE A 121 16.35 -10.50 0.35
CA PHE A 121 17.81 -10.58 0.29
C PHE A 121 18.45 -9.19 0.25
N LEU A 122 17.99 -8.25 -0.59
CA LEU A 122 18.55 -6.89 -0.61
C LEU A 122 18.34 -6.14 0.72
N ILE A 123 17.18 -6.32 1.37
CA ILE A 123 16.93 -5.77 2.70
C ILE A 123 17.95 -6.33 3.72
N GLU A 124 18.24 -7.64 3.67
CA GLU A 124 19.25 -8.29 4.52
C GLU A 124 20.67 -7.76 4.24
N GLN A 125 20.97 -7.35 2.99
CA GLN A 125 22.24 -6.75 2.62
C GLN A 125 22.34 -5.26 3.00
N GLY A 126 21.27 -4.66 3.53
CA GLY A 126 21.24 -3.28 4.02
C GLY A 126 20.73 -2.25 3.02
N ALA A 127 19.98 -2.65 1.99
CA ALA A 127 19.27 -1.71 1.13
C ALA A 127 18.29 -0.87 1.97
N ASP A 128 18.28 0.45 1.76
CA ASP A 128 17.46 1.40 2.50
C ASP A 128 16.00 1.37 1.97
N PRO A 129 15.03 0.89 2.76
CA PRO A 129 13.64 0.84 2.35
C PRO A 129 12.92 2.21 2.41
N GLU A 130 13.55 3.22 3.02
CA GLU A 130 12.96 4.55 3.24
C GLU A 130 13.15 5.50 2.05
N ILE A 131 13.97 5.15 1.08
CA ILE A 131 14.14 5.93 -0.14
C ILE A 131 12.85 5.86 -0.95
N ALA A 132 12.27 7.05 -1.22
CA ALA A 132 11.07 7.19 -2.02
C ALA A 132 11.42 7.43 -3.49
N ASP A 133 10.57 6.92 -4.38
CA ASP A 133 10.63 7.26 -5.81
C ASP A 133 10.14 8.70 -6.09
N ASN A 134 10.15 9.11 -7.36
CA ASN A 134 9.74 10.46 -7.77
C ASN A 134 8.25 10.75 -7.52
N THR A 135 7.45 9.73 -7.20
CA THR A 135 6.02 9.86 -6.84
C THR A 135 5.79 9.86 -5.32
N GLY A 136 6.87 9.69 -4.54
CA GLY A 136 6.85 9.68 -3.09
C GLY A 136 6.57 8.30 -2.48
N HIS A 137 6.51 7.22 -3.29
CA HIS A 137 6.30 5.86 -2.78
C HIS A 137 7.60 5.19 -2.36
N LYS A 138 7.56 4.55 -1.19
CA LYS A 138 8.65 3.78 -0.61
C LYS A 138 8.48 2.28 -0.88
N ALA A 139 9.48 1.50 -0.51
CA ALA A 139 9.45 0.03 -0.61
C ALA A 139 8.20 -0.60 0.04
N ILE A 140 7.77 -0.09 1.21
CA ILE A 140 6.60 -0.61 1.94
C ILE A 140 5.30 -0.41 1.15
N ASP A 141 5.17 0.67 0.39
CA ASP A 141 3.97 0.98 -0.40
C ASP A 141 3.80 -0.05 -1.52
N TYR A 142 4.87 -0.37 -2.25
CA TYR A 142 4.89 -1.42 -3.27
C TYR A 142 4.61 -2.81 -2.68
N ALA A 143 5.24 -3.13 -1.55
CA ALA A 143 5.02 -4.40 -0.88
C ALA A 143 3.56 -4.57 -0.45
N THR A 144 2.94 -3.52 0.10
CA THR A 144 1.55 -3.52 0.53
C THR A 144 0.61 -3.58 -0.67
N ALA A 145 0.82 -2.74 -1.70
CA ALA A 145 -0.01 -2.74 -2.91
C ALA A 145 -0.05 -4.12 -3.59
N HIS A 146 1.09 -4.83 -3.61
CA HIS A 146 1.20 -6.15 -4.22
C HIS A 146 0.90 -7.32 -3.27
N GLY A 147 0.59 -7.07 -2.01
CA GLY A 147 0.26 -8.11 -1.04
C GLY A 147 1.45 -8.97 -0.61
N LEU A 148 2.68 -8.43 -0.64
CA LEU A 148 3.91 -9.15 -0.31
C LEU A 148 4.10 -9.23 1.21
N ARG A 149 3.29 -10.07 1.87
CA ARG A 149 3.16 -10.15 3.31
C ARG A 149 4.49 -10.21 4.06
N GLU A 150 5.43 -11.07 3.64
CA GLU A 150 6.71 -11.25 4.33
C GLU A 150 7.55 -9.97 4.32
N VAL A 151 7.54 -9.24 3.19
CA VAL A 151 8.22 -7.95 3.07
C VAL A 151 7.52 -6.89 3.92
N VAL A 152 6.17 -6.84 3.87
CA VAL A 152 5.39 -5.90 4.70
C VAL A 152 5.74 -6.08 6.16
N VAL A 153 5.73 -7.32 6.67
CA VAL A 153 6.12 -7.63 8.06
C VAL A 153 7.56 -7.17 8.36
N ARG A 154 8.48 -7.42 7.43
CA ARG A 154 9.90 -7.07 7.61
C ARG A 154 10.14 -5.57 7.64
N LEU A 155 9.36 -4.78 6.87
CA LEU A 155 9.48 -3.34 6.74
C LEU A 155 8.55 -2.54 7.66
N SER A 156 7.52 -3.18 8.26
CA SER A 156 6.56 -2.48 9.14
C SER A 156 7.23 -2.12 10.46
N VAL A 157 7.59 -0.86 10.56
CA VAL A 157 8.10 -0.24 11.79
C VAL A 157 7.12 0.86 12.19
N GLU A 158 6.91 1.07 13.50
CA GLU A 158 6.08 2.18 13.98
C GLU A 158 6.63 3.51 13.43
N GLY A 159 5.75 4.32 12.84
CA GLY A 159 6.09 5.61 12.25
C GLY A 159 6.35 5.61 10.74
N THR A 160 6.39 4.43 10.08
CA THR A 160 6.47 4.37 8.61
C THR A 160 5.12 4.82 8.01
N THR A 161 5.14 5.86 7.18
CA THR A 161 3.95 6.37 6.46
C THR A 161 4.29 6.72 5.01
N ASP A 162 3.27 6.68 4.14
CA ASP A 162 3.36 7.22 2.77
C ASP A 162 3.24 8.75 2.75
N ALA A 163 3.21 9.33 1.53
CA ALA A 163 3.09 10.77 1.31
C ALA A 163 1.75 11.38 1.79
N GLN A 164 0.76 10.57 2.11
CA GLN A 164 -0.55 10.95 2.66
C GLN A 164 -0.68 10.62 4.15
N GLY A 165 0.42 10.26 4.82
CA GLY A 165 0.41 9.86 6.21
C GLY A 165 -0.20 8.48 6.47
N ASN A 166 -0.52 7.69 5.41
CA ASN A 166 -1.07 6.35 5.60
C ASN A 166 0.00 5.40 6.13
N THR A 167 -0.30 4.74 7.23
CA THR A 167 0.51 3.62 7.70
C THR A 167 0.29 2.39 6.81
N PRO A 168 1.16 1.37 6.88
CA PRO A 168 0.93 0.09 6.18
C PRO A 168 -0.44 -0.54 6.48
N LEU A 169 -0.97 -0.31 7.69
CA LEU A 169 -2.31 -0.78 8.07
C LEU A 169 -3.41 -0.04 7.32
N HIS A 170 -3.33 1.29 7.17
CA HIS A 170 -4.27 2.06 6.35
C HIS A 170 -4.32 1.54 4.91
N GLN A 171 -3.15 1.32 4.30
CA GLN A 171 -3.04 0.82 2.93
C GLN A 171 -3.60 -0.59 2.78
N ALA A 172 -3.27 -1.51 3.70
CA ALA A 172 -3.79 -2.87 3.69
C ALA A 172 -5.32 -2.91 3.84
N VAL A 173 -5.88 -2.05 4.70
CA VAL A 173 -7.32 -1.89 4.89
C VAL A 173 -7.98 -1.31 3.63
N PHE A 174 -7.42 -0.26 3.05
CA PHE A 174 -7.91 0.37 1.83
C PHE A 174 -7.97 -0.61 0.65
N ASN A 175 -6.95 -1.49 0.54
CA ASN A 175 -6.84 -2.52 -0.50
C ASN A 175 -7.63 -3.81 -0.16
N GLY A 176 -8.27 -3.90 1.01
CA GLY A 176 -9.03 -5.07 1.43
C GLY A 176 -8.20 -6.33 1.68
N GLN A 177 -6.91 -6.19 1.99
CA GLN A 177 -5.95 -7.27 2.15
C GLN A 177 -6.01 -7.90 3.56
N ALA A 178 -7.06 -8.66 3.83
CA ALA A 178 -7.37 -9.19 5.16
C ALA A 178 -6.20 -9.92 5.85
N GLU A 179 -5.41 -10.71 5.11
CA GLU A 179 -4.27 -11.43 5.70
C GLU A 179 -3.13 -10.50 6.11
N ILE A 180 -2.89 -9.42 5.37
CA ILE A 180 -1.91 -8.39 5.76
C ILE A 180 -2.43 -7.62 6.97
N VAL A 181 -3.71 -7.21 6.95
CA VAL A 181 -4.37 -6.57 8.12
C VAL A 181 -4.19 -7.41 9.37
N ARG A 182 -4.51 -8.71 9.31
CA ARG A 182 -4.35 -9.64 10.45
C ARG A 182 -2.92 -9.66 10.96
N THR A 183 -1.96 -9.72 10.04
CA THR A 183 -0.54 -9.78 10.39
C THR A 183 -0.08 -8.48 11.05
N LEU A 184 -0.43 -7.31 10.49
CA LEU A 184 -0.06 -6.01 11.03
C LEU A 184 -0.67 -5.77 12.41
N LEU A 185 -1.93 -6.15 12.63
CA LEU A 185 -2.57 -6.05 13.94
C LEU A 185 -1.87 -6.90 15.01
N ALA A 186 -1.32 -8.07 14.61
CA ALA A 186 -0.58 -8.94 15.52
C ALA A 186 0.86 -8.46 15.79
N THR A 187 1.53 -7.86 14.81
CA THR A 187 2.96 -7.49 14.91
C THR A 187 3.19 -6.04 15.29
N SER A 188 2.25 -5.16 14.98
CA SER A 188 2.35 -3.70 15.16
C SER A 188 1.04 -3.12 15.70
N PRO A 189 0.62 -3.48 16.94
CA PRO A 189 -0.67 -3.08 17.49
C PRO A 189 -0.81 -1.56 17.64
N GLY A 190 0.29 -0.80 17.74
CA GLY A 190 0.29 0.66 17.78
C GLY A 190 -0.29 1.32 16.55
N LEU A 191 -0.41 0.59 15.42
CA LEU A 191 -0.99 1.12 14.18
C LEU A 191 -2.53 1.11 14.16
N THR A 192 -3.17 0.39 15.09
CA THR A 192 -4.64 0.12 15.06
C THR A 192 -5.48 1.40 14.99
N ASP A 193 -5.06 2.44 15.69
CA ASP A 193 -5.77 3.71 15.83
C ASP A 193 -4.97 4.92 15.33
N SER A 194 -3.96 4.70 14.49
CA SER A 194 -3.20 5.79 13.88
C SER A 194 -4.10 6.64 12.98
N PHE A 195 -3.81 7.94 12.90
CA PHE A 195 -4.43 8.82 11.93
C PHE A 195 -3.51 9.02 10.72
N ASN A 196 -4.08 9.06 9.53
CA ASN A 196 -3.41 9.59 8.34
C ASN A 196 -3.58 11.12 8.27
N ASP A 197 -3.03 11.76 7.22
CA ASP A 197 -3.13 13.22 7.03
C ASP A 197 -4.57 13.69 6.78
N GLY A 198 -5.46 12.81 6.31
CA GLY A 198 -6.90 13.05 6.19
C GLY A 198 -7.65 12.95 7.51
N GLY A 199 -6.96 12.56 8.61
CA GLY A 199 -7.59 12.29 9.90
C GLY A 199 -8.39 10.99 9.95
N GLU A 200 -8.17 10.09 9.00
CA GLU A 200 -8.83 8.78 8.97
C GLU A 200 -8.06 7.78 9.81
N THR A 201 -8.77 6.94 10.57
CA THR A 201 -8.21 5.72 11.16
C THR A 201 -8.43 4.53 10.23
N PRO A 202 -7.70 3.42 10.39
CA PRO A 202 -7.97 2.18 9.65
C PRO A 202 -9.44 1.74 9.75
N LEU A 203 -10.07 1.91 10.93
CA LEU A 203 -11.49 1.56 11.13
C LEU A 203 -12.43 2.45 10.32
N ILE A 204 -12.17 3.76 10.27
CA ILE A 204 -12.93 4.70 9.43
C ILE A 204 -12.86 4.27 7.96
N ILE A 205 -11.65 3.97 7.45
CA ILE A 205 -11.47 3.52 6.06
C ILE A 205 -12.23 2.20 5.81
N ALA A 206 -12.16 1.24 6.75
CA ALA A 206 -12.87 -0.03 6.63
C ALA A 206 -14.40 0.16 6.56
N CYS A 207 -14.94 1.07 7.37
CA CYS A 207 -16.37 1.43 7.34
C CYS A 207 -16.76 2.10 6.02
N LEU A 208 -15.96 3.07 5.55
CA LEU A 208 -16.17 3.76 4.28
C LEU A 208 -16.16 2.79 3.08
N LYS A 209 -15.25 1.80 3.11
CA LYS A 209 -15.16 0.74 2.07
C LYS A 209 -16.22 -0.34 2.21
N GLY A 210 -16.98 -0.38 3.28
CA GLY A 210 -17.99 -1.40 3.53
C GLY A 210 -17.41 -2.80 3.79
N ASN A 211 -16.15 -2.91 4.20
CA ASN A 211 -15.47 -4.18 4.40
C ASN A 211 -15.70 -4.76 5.80
N LEU A 212 -16.80 -5.50 5.96
CA LEU A 212 -17.20 -6.10 7.23
C LEU A 212 -16.09 -6.98 7.86
N THR A 213 -15.39 -7.76 7.04
CA THR A 213 -14.33 -8.65 7.55
C THR A 213 -13.21 -7.87 8.22
N VAL A 214 -12.77 -6.79 7.59
CA VAL A 214 -11.72 -5.93 8.13
C VAL A 214 -12.22 -5.13 9.33
N VAL A 215 -13.47 -4.65 9.31
CA VAL A 215 -14.10 -3.98 10.47
C VAL A 215 -14.06 -4.89 11.70
N LYS A 216 -14.47 -6.15 11.57
CA LYS A 216 -14.40 -7.13 12.67
C LYS A 216 -12.98 -7.31 13.19
N MET A 217 -12.03 -7.51 12.32
CA MET A 217 -10.61 -7.67 12.70
C MET A 217 -10.09 -6.47 13.50
N LEU A 218 -10.42 -5.25 13.07
CA LEU A 218 -9.99 -4.02 13.75
C LEU A 218 -10.64 -3.88 15.11
N ILE A 219 -11.95 -4.15 15.23
CA ILE A 219 -12.68 -4.13 16.51
C ILE A 219 -12.11 -5.19 17.47
N GLU A 220 -11.88 -6.41 17.00
CA GLU A 220 -11.26 -7.50 17.79
C GLU A 220 -9.84 -7.14 18.27
N ALA A 221 -9.12 -6.35 17.49
CA ALA A 221 -7.80 -5.82 17.86
C ALA A 221 -7.85 -4.59 18.78
N GLY A 222 -9.04 -4.15 19.18
CA GLY A 222 -9.24 -3.04 20.13
C GLY A 222 -9.29 -1.66 19.50
N ALA A 223 -9.60 -1.55 18.20
CA ALA A 223 -9.79 -0.25 17.55
C ALA A 223 -10.90 0.57 18.27
N ASP A 224 -10.62 1.84 18.50
CA ASP A 224 -11.59 2.74 19.13
C ASP A 224 -12.69 3.13 18.13
N THR A 225 -13.90 2.62 18.37
CA THR A 225 -15.07 2.86 17.53
C THR A 225 -15.57 4.30 17.57
N ASN A 226 -15.00 5.15 18.44
CA ASN A 226 -15.43 6.52 18.67
C ASN A 226 -14.43 7.58 18.22
N LYS A 227 -13.29 7.18 17.62
CA LYS A 227 -12.37 8.14 17.01
C LYS A 227 -13.00 8.81 15.81
N VAL A 228 -12.84 10.12 15.74
CA VAL A 228 -13.43 10.96 14.70
C VAL A 228 -12.34 11.68 13.89
N MET A 229 -12.64 11.97 12.65
CA MET A 229 -11.87 12.87 11.79
C MET A 229 -11.96 14.33 12.29
N LEU A 230 -11.16 15.22 11.70
CA LEU A 230 -11.20 16.66 12.01
C LEU A 230 -12.60 17.27 11.82
N ASN A 231 -13.36 16.78 10.86
CA ASN A 231 -14.75 17.19 10.61
C ASN A 231 -15.78 16.54 11.53
N GLY A 232 -15.35 15.80 12.55
CA GLY A 232 -16.22 15.14 13.53
C GLY A 232 -16.86 13.84 13.06
N ASN A 233 -16.66 13.42 11.81
CA ASN A 233 -17.19 12.13 11.33
C ASN A 233 -16.41 10.96 11.91
N GLY A 234 -17.10 10.02 12.53
CA GLY A 234 -16.53 8.77 13.05
C GLY A 234 -16.98 7.54 12.28
N PRO A 235 -16.54 6.35 12.69
CA PRO A 235 -16.87 5.08 12.02
C PRO A 235 -18.38 4.88 11.80
N LEU A 236 -19.22 5.25 12.75
CA LEU A 236 -20.66 5.07 12.65
C LEU A 236 -21.32 6.01 11.64
N HIS A 237 -20.78 7.23 11.42
CA HIS A 237 -21.23 8.14 10.36
C HIS A 237 -20.96 7.53 8.98
N PHE A 238 -19.76 6.98 8.76
CA PHE A 238 -19.40 6.35 7.49
C PHE A 238 -20.13 5.02 7.27
N ALA A 239 -20.37 4.25 8.33
CA ALA A 239 -21.17 3.03 8.24
C ALA A 239 -22.61 3.34 7.84
N ALA A 240 -23.20 4.44 8.37
CA ALA A 240 -24.50 4.93 7.94
C ALA A 240 -24.51 5.27 6.44
N TRP A 241 -23.45 5.84 5.93
CA TRP A 241 -23.31 6.23 4.53
C TRP A 241 -23.09 5.03 3.59
N SER A 242 -22.29 4.04 4.03
CA SER A 242 -22.00 2.84 3.20
C SER A 242 -23.20 1.92 2.99
N GLY A 243 -24.26 2.04 3.80
CA GLY A 243 -25.46 1.22 3.70
C GLY A 243 -25.31 -0.22 4.21
N ASN A 244 -24.21 -0.56 4.90
CA ASN A 244 -23.98 -1.92 5.37
C ASN A 244 -24.43 -2.11 6.83
N LYS A 245 -25.64 -2.63 7.02
CA LYS A 245 -26.23 -2.87 8.33
C LYS A 245 -25.38 -3.77 9.25
N PHE A 246 -24.62 -4.70 8.69
CA PHE A 246 -23.78 -5.60 9.48
C PHE A 246 -22.63 -4.83 10.14
N ILE A 247 -22.05 -3.84 9.44
CA ILE A 247 -21.02 -2.96 10.00
C ILE A 247 -21.58 -2.11 11.13
N VAL A 248 -22.77 -1.52 10.94
CA VAL A 248 -23.41 -0.74 12.00
C VAL A 248 -23.65 -1.59 13.24
N ASN A 249 -24.16 -2.81 13.05
CA ASN A 249 -24.39 -3.72 14.17
C ASN A 249 -23.11 -4.09 14.91
N GLU A 250 -22.00 -4.36 14.19
CA GLU A 250 -20.69 -4.62 14.80
C GLU A 250 -20.19 -3.42 15.61
N LEU A 251 -20.30 -2.20 15.05
CA LEU A 251 -19.88 -0.97 15.73
C LEU A 251 -20.71 -0.73 17.00
N LEU A 252 -22.05 -0.89 16.91
CA LEU A 252 -22.97 -0.70 18.07
C LEU A 252 -22.72 -1.76 19.14
N THR A 253 -22.48 -3.01 18.76
CA THR A 253 -22.11 -4.10 19.68
C THR A 253 -20.76 -3.81 20.38
N ALA A 254 -19.85 -3.12 19.69
CA ALA A 254 -18.58 -2.65 20.23
C ALA A 254 -18.65 -1.28 20.93
N ASN A 255 -19.85 -0.86 21.38
CA ASN A 255 -20.11 0.37 22.12
C ASN A 255 -19.80 1.67 21.36
N ALA A 256 -19.98 1.70 20.04
CA ALA A 256 -19.95 2.95 19.30
C ALA A 256 -21.05 3.89 19.81
N LYS A 257 -20.67 5.15 20.06
CA LYS A 257 -21.61 6.19 20.54
C LYS A 257 -22.55 6.59 19.40
N THR A 258 -23.85 6.42 19.64
CA THR A 258 -24.91 6.70 18.66
C THR A 258 -25.09 8.19 18.37
N ASP A 259 -24.70 9.07 19.31
CA ASP A 259 -25.05 10.48 19.33
C ASP A 259 -23.84 11.41 19.06
N LEU A 260 -22.74 10.90 18.53
CA LEU A 260 -21.65 11.74 18.10
C LEU A 260 -22.14 12.69 16.99
N GLN A 261 -21.83 13.98 17.14
CA GLN A 261 -22.15 14.99 16.15
C GLN A 261 -20.89 15.40 15.38
N ASN A 262 -21.01 15.49 14.05
CA ASN A 262 -19.96 16.04 13.20
C ASN A 262 -19.97 17.59 13.24
N GLU A 263 -19.11 18.25 12.47
CA GLU A 263 -19.03 19.71 12.39
C GLU A 263 -20.35 20.39 11.98
N ASN A 264 -21.20 19.69 11.24
CA ASN A 264 -22.53 20.17 10.87
C ASN A 264 -23.57 19.93 11.96
N GLY A 265 -23.20 19.33 13.10
CA GLY A 265 -24.13 18.89 14.12
C GLY A 265 -24.89 17.61 13.77
N GLU A 266 -24.56 16.97 12.65
CA GLU A 266 -25.28 15.77 12.20
C GLU A 266 -24.85 14.55 13.01
N THR A 267 -25.83 13.79 13.52
CA THR A 267 -25.62 12.48 14.12
C THR A 267 -25.72 11.38 13.06
N PRO A 268 -25.22 10.14 13.32
CA PRO A 268 -25.46 8.99 12.44
C PRO A 268 -26.95 8.77 12.15
N LEU A 269 -27.84 9.04 13.13
CA LEU A 269 -29.29 8.94 12.96
C LEU A 269 -29.85 9.97 11.97
N ILE A 270 -29.37 11.22 12.04
CA ILE A 270 -29.75 12.27 11.08
C ILE A 270 -29.32 11.86 9.67
N LEU A 271 -28.07 11.37 9.50
CA LEU A 271 -27.59 10.91 8.21
C LEU A 271 -28.42 9.74 7.69
N ALA A 272 -28.70 8.73 8.51
CA ALA A 272 -29.50 7.57 8.12
C ALA A 272 -30.92 7.96 7.70
N ALA A 273 -31.57 8.88 8.43
CA ALA A 273 -32.89 9.37 8.12
C ALA A 273 -32.92 10.19 6.83
N ARG A 274 -31.91 11.04 6.62
CA ARG A 274 -31.76 11.83 5.39
C ARG A 274 -31.55 10.96 4.15
N GLU A 275 -30.82 9.87 4.25
CA GLU A 275 -30.59 8.93 3.14
C GLU A 275 -31.70 7.89 2.95
N GLY A 276 -32.71 7.88 3.81
CA GLY A 276 -33.86 6.98 3.70
C GLY A 276 -33.57 5.55 4.11
N ASN A 277 -32.60 5.32 4.99
CA ASN A 277 -32.20 3.98 5.37
C ASN A 277 -32.96 3.47 6.60
N ASN A 278 -34.11 2.82 6.39
CA ASN A 278 -34.99 2.31 7.44
C ASN A 278 -34.29 1.35 8.41
N GLU A 279 -33.45 0.44 7.87
CA GLU A 279 -32.74 -0.55 8.69
C GLU A 279 -31.76 0.12 9.66
N PHE A 280 -31.06 1.15 9.20
CA PHE A 280 -30.13 1.90 10.05
C PHE A 280 -30.86 2.69 11.13
N VAL A 281 -31.89 3.42 10.75
CA VAL A 281 -32.72 4.15 11.71
C VAL A 281 -33.21 3.21 12.80
N THR A 282 -33.73 2.04 12.43
CA THR A 282 -34.19 1.02 13.37
C THR A 282 -33.07 0.53 14.30
N LEU A 283 -31.89 0.25 13.76
CA LEU A 283 -30.74 -0.21 14.56
C LEU A 283 -30.29 0.88 15.54
N LEU A 284 -30.13 2.13 15.08
CA LEU A 284 -29.68 3.23 15.92
C LEU A 284 -30.68 3.50 17.05
N VAL A 285 -31.96 3.56 16.72
CA VAL A 285 -33.05 3.77 17.72
C VAL A 285 -33.05 2.62 18.73
N SER A 286 -32.93 1.37 18.29
CA SER A 286 -32.95 0.22 19.23
C SER A 286 -31.70 0.17 20.14
N HIS A 287 -30.62 0.88 19.78
CA HIS A 287 -29.42 1.04 20.60
C HIS A 287 -29.38 2.39 21.35
N GLY A 288 -30.53 3.06 21.46
CA GLY A 288 -30.69 4.23 22.31
C GLY A 288 -30.23 5.55 21.71
N ALA A 289 -30.17 5.67 20.39
CA ALA A 289 -29.89 6.95 19.75
C ALA A 289 -30.94 7.99 20.15
N ASN A 290 -30.51 9.19 20.51
CA ASN A 290 -31.38 10.29 20.84
C ASN A 290 -32.04 10.85 19.57
N VAL A 291 -33.31 10.58 19.38
CA VAL A 291 -34.09 10.95 18.19
C VAL A 291 -34.35 12.46 18.08
N ASN A 292 -34.10 13.23 19.15
CA ASN A 292 -34.39 14.67 19.24
C ASN A 292 -33.15 15.55 19.08
N LEU A 293 -31.97 14.96 18.85
CA LEU A 293 -30.80 15.76 18.50
C LEU A 293 -31.00 16.42 17.14
N ALA A 294 -30.63 17.69 17.07
CA ALA A 294 -30.70 18.49 15.85
C ALA A 294 -29.33 18.87 15.36
N ASP A 295 -29.19 19.03 14.05
CA ASP A 295 -28.01 19.59 13.42
C ASP A 295 -27.87 21.10 13.63
N ASN A 296 -26.83 21.71 13.06
CA ASN A 296 -26.61 23.16 13.20
C ASN A 296 -27.69 24.02 12.53
N LEU A 297 -28.52 23.44 11.68
CA LEU A 297 -29.69 24.10 11.07
C LEU A 297 -30.97 23.90 11.90
N GLN A 298 -30.85 23.28 13.08
CA GLN A 298 -31.96 22.90 13.96
C GLN A 298 -32.90 21.85 13.34
N HIS A 299 -32.40 21.03 12.41
CA HIS A 299 -33.17 19.94 11.81
C HIS A 299 -32.85 18.61 12.51
N THR A 300 -33.91 17.92 12.93
CA THR A 300 -33.84 16.58 13.53
C THR A 300 -33.89 15.49 12.44
N ALA A 301 -33.66 14.23 12.84
CA ALA A 301 -33.87 13.07 11.96
C ALA A 301 -35.30 13.01 11.41
N LEU A 302 -36.31 13.38 12.28
CA LEU A 302 -37.72 13.44 11.90
C LEU A 302 -37.99 14.49 10.82
N TYR A 303 -37.36 15.67 10.91
CA TYR A 303 -37.47 16.72 9.93
C TYR A 303 -37.02 16.18 8.53
N TYR A 304 -35.84 15.57 8.43
CA TYR A 304 -35.32 15.05 7.15
C TYR A 304 -36.16 13.92 6.58
N ALA A 305 -36.66 13.01 7.43
CA ALA A 305 -37.54 11.92 7.00
C ALA A 305 -38.86 12.43 6.45
N SER A 306 -39.44 13.42 7.12
CA SER A 306 -40.72 14.02 6.73
C SER A 306 -40.63 14.82 5.44
N GLU A 307 -39.61 15.69 5.33
CA GLU A 307 -39.34 16.48 4.12
C GLU A 307 -39.15 15.62 2.84
N ARG A 308 -38.53 14.46 3.01
CA ARG A 308 -38.27 13.53 1.90
C ARG A 308 -39.38 12.49 1.69
N GLY A 309 -40.41 12.47 2.52
CA GLY A 309 -41.52 11.56 2.42
C GLY A 309 -41.23 10.12 2.81
N PHE A 310 -40.22 9.89 3.67
CA PHE A 310 -39.87 8.57 4.16
C PHE A 310 -40.79 8.13 5.30
N ASN A 311 -42.01 7.76 4.95
CA ASN A 311 -43.09 7.50 5.89
C ASN A 311 -42.73 6.43 6.93
N GLU A 312 -42.05 5.36 6.55
CA GLU A 312 -41.65 4.30 7.48
C GLU A 312 -40.63 4.82 8.53
N ILE A 313 -39.65 5.62 8.11
CA ILE A 313 -38.69 6.25 9.04
C ILE A 313 -39.42 7.23 9.96
N THR A 314 -40.32 8.02 9.41
CA THR A 314 -41.16 8.95 10.17
C THR A 314 -41.92 8.22 11.28
N GLU A 315 -42.56 7.08 10.96
CA GLU A 315 -43.26 6.26 11.93
C GLU A 315 -42.35 5.67 13.01
N ILE A 316 -41.18 5.16 12.63
CA ILE A 316 -40.17 4.63 13.55
C ILE A 316 -39.72 5.73 14.54
N LEU A 317 -39.41 6.93 14.03
CA LEU A 317 -38.93 8.04 14.85
C LEU A 317 -40.00 8.56 15.81
N LEU A 318 -41.25 8.73 15.32
CA LEU A 318 -42.37 9.13 16.16
C LEU A 318 -42.68 8.10 17.28
N THR A 319 -42.62 6.81 16.93
CA THR A 319 -42.78 5.72 17.90
C THR A 319 -41.69 5.73 18.96
N ALA A 320 -40.47 6.16 18.60
CA ALA A 320 -39.34 6.32 19.51
C ALA A 320 -39.37 7.64 20.33
N GLY A 321 -40.39 8.48 20.15
CA GLY A 321 -40.58 9.73 20.92
C GLY A 321 -39.91 10.95 20.27
N ALA A 322 -39.75 10.95 18.93
CA ALA A 322 -39.31 12.17 18.25
C ALA A 322 -40.39 13.26 18.34
N GLU A 323 -39.93 14.45 18.68
CA GLU A 323 -40.76 15.66 18.75
C GLU A 323 -40.64 16.43 17.43
N GLY A 324 -41.78 16.98 16.97
CA GLY A 324 -41.86 17.71 15.68
C GLY A 324 -41.39 19.14 15.74
#